data_8dd8c8d8607cd814ccb954828947a3cc
#
_entry.id   8dd8c8d8607cd814ccb954828947a3cc
#
_cell.length_a   1.000
_cell.length_b   1.000
_cell.length_c   1.000
_cell.angle_alpha   90.00
_cell.angle_beta   90.00
_cell.angle_gamma   90.00
#
_symmetry.space_group_name_H-M   'P 1'
#
loop_
_entity.id
_entity.type
_entity.pdbx_description
1 polymer ?
#
loop_
_entity_poly.entity_id
_entity_poly.type
_entity_poly.pdbx_seq_one_letter_code
_entity_poly.pdbx_strand_id
1 'polypeptide(L)' 'MSFFYEIRTPDNAVLKRNGGFPNQEAAKEAARADAKRLKAVPKPPTVGRILVGQNTDQPTRP' A
#
# COMPACT_ATOMS: atom_id res chain seq x y z
N MET A 1 4.77 -16.69 0.13
CA MET A 1 5.19 -15.33 0.38
C MET A 1 4.44 -14.38 -0.50
N SER A 2 4.05 -13.27 0.03
CA SER A 2 3.33 -12.26 -0.73
C SER A 2 3.89 -10.90 -0.39
N PHE A 3 3.52 -9.90 -1.18
CA PHE A 3 3.95 -8.55 -0.96
C PHE A 3 2.75 -7.66 -0.70
N PHE A 4 2.96 -6.57 -0.01
CA PHE A 4 1.90 -5.64 0.29
C PHE A 4 2.38 -4.23 0.07
N TYR A 5 1.43 -3.30 0.05
CA TYR A 5 1.77 -1.89 0.07
C TYR A 5 0.88 -1.15 1.06
N GLU A 6 1.36 -0.01 1.50
CA GLU A 6 0.58 0.90 2.32
C GLU A 6 0.78 2.30 1.79
N ILE A 7 -0.29 3.04 1.67
CA ILE A 7 -0.22 4.45 1.30
C ILE A 7 -0.50 5.23 2.56
N ARG A 8 0.44 6.08 2.94
CA ARG A 8 0.35 6.82 4.19
C ARG A 8 0.36 8.32 3.97
N THR A 9 -0.26 9.04 4.90
CA THR A 9 -0.21 10.48 4.91
C THR A 9 1.13 10.95 5.45
N PRO A 10 1.46 12.23 5.31
CA PRO A 10 2.67 12.77 5.95
C PRO A 10 2.69 12.60 7.45
N ASP A 11 1.53 12.53 8.11
CA ASP A 11 1.47 12.28 9.55
C ASP A 11 1.55 10.82 9.88
N ASN A 12 1.81 9.96 8.89
CA ASN A 12 2.01 8.54 9.11
C ASN A 12 0.72 7.75 9.36
N ALA A 13 -0.41 8.29 8.97
CA ALA A 13 -1.68 7.56 9.05
C ALA A 13 -1.86 6.73 7.78
N VAL A 14 -2.41 5.54 7.90
CA VAL A 14 -2.60 4.64 6.77
C VAL A 14 -3.88 5.04 6.03
N LEU A 15 -3.74 5.41 4.76
CA LEU A 15 -4.86 5.72 3.91
C LEU A 15 -5.41 4.49 3.23
N LYS A 16 -4.52 3.63 2.78
CA LYS A 16 -4.90 2.44 2.06
C LYS A 16 -3.85 1.37 2.27
N ARG A 17 -4.28 0.15 2.39
CA ARG A 17 -3.39 -0.98 2.50
C ARG A 17 -3.96 -2.14 1.70
N ASN A 18 -3.11 -2.83 0.98
CA ASN A 18 -3.54 -4.00 0.23
C ASN A 18 -2.37 -4.96 0.11
N GLY A 19 -2.68 -6.24 -0.07
CA GLY A 19 -1.64 -7.26 -0.12
C GLY A 19 -2.02 -8.39 -1.05
N GLY A 20 -1.25 -9.47 -0.98
CA GLY A 20 -1.49 -10.62 -1.82
C GLY A 20 -0.88 -10.52 -3.20
N PHE A 21 0.15 -9.69 -3.35
CA PHE A 21 0.80 -9.53 -4.65
C PHE A 21 1.93 -10.54 -4.80
N PRO A 22 2.13 -11.07 -6.00
CA PRO A 22 3.15 -12.11 -6.23
C PRO A 22 4.57 -11.61 -6.16
N ASN A 23 4.79 -10.33 -6.41
CA ASN A 23 6.13 -9.77 -6.33
C ASN A 23 6.07 -8.30 -5.98
N GLN A 24 7.23 -7.72 -5.75
CA GLN A 24 7.35 -6.35 -5.31
C GLN A 24 6.86 -5.37 -6.38
N GLU A 25 7.14 -5.66 -7.62
CA GLU A 25 6.74 -4.79 -8.70
C GLU A 25 5.23 -4.72 -8.84
N ALA A 26 4.55 -5.86 -8.67
CA ALA A 26 3.10 -5.87 -8.71
C ALA A 26 2.52 -5.01 -7.59
N ALA A 27 3.11 -5.10 -6.41
CA ALA A 27 2.67 -4.27 -5.28
C ALA A 27 2.89 -2.79 -5.57
N LYS A 28 4.04 -2.44 -6.14
CA LYS A 28 4.33 -1.06 -6.48
C LYS A 28 3.35 -0.50 -7.51
N GLU A 29 3.06 -1.28 -8.53
CA GLU A 29 2.14 -0.83 -9.57
C GLU A 29 0.74 -0.64 -9.01
N ALA A 30 0.30 -1.55 -8.18
CA ALA A 30 -0.99 -1.43 -7.54
C ALA A 30 -1.04 -0.20 -6.63
N ALA A 31 0.06 0.08 -5.93
CA ALA A 31 0.15 1.25 -5.07
C ALA A 31 0.03 2.53 -5.89
N ARG A 32 0.69 2.59 -7.02
CA ARG A 32 0.62 3.76 -7.89
C ARG A 32 -0.79 3.96 -8.42
N ALA A 33 -1.43 2.88 -8.83
CA ALA A 33 -2.80 2.96 -9.32
C ALA A 33 -3.75 3.46 -8.24
N ASP A 34 -3.61 2.95 -7.03
CA ASP A 34 -4.43 3.38 -5.93
C ASP A 34 -4.16 4.83 -5.54
N ALA A 35 -2.90 5.23 -5.53
CA ALA A 35 -2.57 6.61 -5.23
C ALA A 35 -3.19 7.56 -6.25
N LYS A 36 -3.19 7.15 -7.50
CA LYS A 36 -3.79 7.93 -8.56
C LYS A 36 -5.30 8.05 -8.36
N ARG A 37 -5.95 6.97 -7.97
CA ARG A 37 -7.38 6.98 -7.67
C ARG A 37 -7.68 7.90 -6.50
N LEU A 38 -6.86 7.85 -5.47
CA LEU A 38 -7.06 8.69 -4.29
C LEU A 38 -6.96 10.16 -4.65
N LYS A 39 -6.11 10.51 -5.60
CA LYS A 39 -5.94 11.88 -6.03
C LYS A 39 -7.03 12.36 -6.98
N ALA A 40 -7.81 11.44 -7.51
CA ALA A 40 -8.83 11.78 -8.50
C ALA A 40 -10.17 12.19 -7.88
N VAL A 41 -10.31 12.09 -6.58
CA VAL A 41 -11.56 12.48 -5.90
C VAL A 41 -11.59 13.99 -5.67
N PRO A 42 -12.75 14.59 -5.47
CA PRO A 42 -12.86 16.04 -5.30
C PRO A 42 -12.05 16.60 -4.14
N LYS A 43 -11.91 15.85 -3.07
CA LYS A 43 -11.10 16.27 -1.94
C LYS A 43 -10.06 15.19 -1.65
N PRO A 44 -8.99 15.16 -2.44
CA PRO A 44 -8.04 14.08 -2.29
C PRO A 44 -7.26 14.19 -0.98
N PRO A 45 -6.99 13.07 -0.34
CA PRO A 45 -6.12 13.08 0.83
C PRO A 45 -4.70 13.38 0.40
N THR A 46 -3.90 13.89 1.32
CA THR A 46 -2.50 14.13 1.05
C THR A 46 -1.74 12.83 1.17
N VAL A 47 -1.13 12.40 0.09
CA VAL A 47 -0.32 11.19 0.10
C VAL A 47 1.10 11.57 0.51
N GLY A 48 1.54 11.02 1.63
CA GLY A 48 2.88 11.31 2.13
C GLY A 48 3.91 10.34 1.62
N ARG A 49 3.63 9.05 1.70
CA ARG A 49 4.57 8.04 1.25
C ARG A 49 3.85 6.76 0.89
N ILE A 50 4.52 5.94 0.11
CA ILE A 50 4.07 4.61 -0.23
C ILE A 50 5.12 3.64 0.25
N LEU A 51 4.71 2.67 1.04
CA LEU A 51 5.60 1.63 1.55
C LEU A 51 5.25 0.31 0.88
N VAL A 52 6.27 -0.40 0.46
CA VAL A 52 6.08 -1.73 -0.12
C VAL A 52 6.93 -2.69 0.70
N GLY A 53 6.33 -3.77 1.12
CA GLY A 53 7.03 -4.76 1.93
C GLY A 53 6.64 -6.16 1.58
N GLN A 54 7.41 -7.09 2.07
CA GLN A 54 7.13 -8.49 1.91
C GLN A 54 6.36 -8.97 3.13
N ASN A 55 5.24 -9.62 2.86
CA ASN A 55 4.44 -10.19 3.93
C ASN A 55 4.94 -11.60 4.14
N THR A 56 5.59 -11.84 5.22
CA THR A 56 6.14 -13.14 5.49
C THR A 56 5.11 -14.15 5.86
N ASP A 57 3.92 -13.76 6.14
CA ASP A 57 2.86 -14.70 6.34
C ASP A 57 3.21 -15.76 7.33
N GLN A 58 3.80 -15.40 8.38
CA GLN A 58 4.15 -16.30 9.39
C GLN A 58 2.94 -16.83 10.00
N PRO A 59 2.81 -18.12 10.03
CA PRO A 59 1.69 -18.68 10.75
C PRO A 59 1.95 -18.27 12.14
N THR A 60 1.46 -17.52 12.59
CA THR A 60 1.73 -17.17 13.83
C THR A 60 1.34 -18.02 14.85
N ARG A 61 1.52 -18.27 15.03
CA ARG A 61 1.25 -18.64 15.82
C ARG A 61 1.10 -18.43 16.52
N PRO A 62 0.85 -18.49 16.85
CA PRO A 62 0.81 -18.38 17.81
C PRO A 62 0.72 -18.82 18.41
#